data_572d3070cd2d6484998450c179cae131
#
_entry.id   572d3070cd2d6484998450c179cae131
#
_cell.length_a   1.000
_cell.length_b   1.000
_cell.length_c   1.000
_cell.angle_alpha   90.00
_cell.angle_beta   90.00
_cell.angle_gamma   90.00
#
_symmetry.space_group_name_H-M   'P 1'
#
loop_
_entity.id
_entity.type
_entity.pdbx_description
1 polymer ?
#
loop_
_entity_poly.entity_id
_entity_poly.type
_entity_poly.pdbx_seq_one_letter_code
_entity_poly.pdbx_strand_id
1 'polypeptide(L)'
;MNRLAAAGAAAALTAVLTHPATATAASNTATTAIPVDPATNIEMHVTANCVSAENRCYFDTTANLTTPDGPTGFPGDTWARQTITIRSSSRDVWQEASYSAPSGNPREVKGANHENVLSKMYKAINNVEISITYFGGGPIERFKADGDSVPTDWATGRPNTQAAFFACSQIQVVYGGVNLTTPTACAQTTFN
;
A
#
# COMPACT_ATOMS: atom_id res chain seq x y z
N MET A 1 -31.45 79.73 -2.08
CA MET A 1 -32.17 78.50 -1.72
C MET A 1 -31.39 77.31 -2.31
N ASN A 2 -30.46 76.77 -1.54
CA ASN A 2 -29.57 75.67 -1.96
C ASN A 2 -30.14 74.34 -1.47
N ARG A 3 -30.37 73.41 -2.37
CA ARG A 3 -30.73 72.04 -2.04
C ARG A 3 -29.46 71.16 -2.15
N LEU A 4 -28.96 70.66 -1.02
CA LEU A 4 -27.96 69.62 -0.95
C LEU A 4 -28.61 68.28 -1.21
N ALA A 5 -28.10 67.52 -2.22
CA ALA A 5 -28.43 66.12 -2.47
C ALA A 5 -27.37 65.23 -1.77
N ALA A 6 -27.81 64.41 -0.83
CA ALA A 6 -26.97 63.41 -0.19
C ALA A 6 -26.95 62.14 -1.04
N ALA A 7 -25.75 61.74 -1.51
CA ALA A 7 -25.51 60.46 -2.18
C ALA A 7 -25.17 59.40 -1.15
N GLY A 8 -26.02 58.40 -0.97
CA GLY A 8 -25.76 57.25 -0.13
C GLY A 8 -24.95 56.17 -0.91
N ALA A 9 -23.77 55.87 -0.42
CA ALA A 9 -22.97 54.76 -0.93
C ALA A 9 -23.37 53.44 -0.25
N ALA A 10 -23.92 52.52 -1.02
CA ALA A 10 -24.21 51.15 -0.56
C ALA A 10 -22.93 50.29 -0.69
N ALA A 11 -22.37 49.90 0.43
CA ALA A 11 -21.26 48.96 0.47
C ALA A 11 -21.78 47.52 0.37
N ALA A 12 -21.53 46.83 -0.76
CA ALA A 12 -21.83 45.43 -0.91
C ALA A 12 -20.77 44.56 -0.24
N LEU A 13 -21.11 43.87 0.86
CA LEU A 13 -20.27 42.85 1.47
C LEU A 13 -20.35 41.58 0.61
N THR A 14 -19.29 41.25 -0.10
CA THR A 14 -19.10 39.93 -0.72
C THR A 14 -18.61 38.97 0.32
N ALA A 15 -19.46 38.04 0.78
CA ALA A 15 -19.08 36.92 1.62
C ALA A 15 -18.30 35.90 0.77
N VAL A 16 -16.99 35.81 1.01
CA VAL A 16 -16.15 34.76 0.43
C VAL A 16 -16.43 33.47 1.18
N LEU A 17 -17.18 32.54 0.57
CA LEU A 17 -17.38 31.18 1.05
C LEU A 17 -16.09 30.41 0.84
N THR A 18 -15.25 30.31 1.87
CA THR A 18 -14.12 29.38 1.89
C THR A 18 -14.66 27.96 2.04
N HIS A 19 -14.65 27.20 0.94
CA HIS A 19 -14.92 25.77 1.01
C HIS A 19 -13.72 25.13 1.70
N PRO A 20 -13.94 24.26 2.72
CA PRO A 20 -12.85 23.48 3.26
C PRO A 20 -12.34 22.56 2.15
N ALA A 21 -11.05 22.67 1.80
CA ALA A 21 -10.40 21.72 0.91
C ALA A 21 -10.44 20.37 1.59
N THR A 22 -11.18 19.41 1.02
CA THR A 22 -11.10 18.01 1.45
C THR A 22 -9.70 17.53 1.09
N ALA A 23 -8.86 17.29 2.10
CA ALA A 23 -7.56 16.66 1.92
C ALA A 23 -7.80 15.24 1.37
N THR A 24 -7.47 15.04 0.09
CA THR A 24 -7.43 13.71 -0.51
C THR A 24 -6.13 13.04 -0.07
N ALA A 25 -6.25 11.83 0.49
CA ALA A 25 -5.09 11.02 0.88
C ALA A 25 -4.12 10.87 -0.32
N ALA A 26 -2.83 11.12 -0.12
CA ALA A 26 -1.82 10.89 -1.15
C ALA A 26 -1.63 9.38 -1.29
N SER A 27 -2.12 8.82 -2.38
CA SER A 27 -1.90 7.41 -2.76
C SER A 27 -0.77 7.33 -3.77
N ASN A 28 0.11 6.34 -3.61
CA ASN A 28 1.18 6.06 -4.56
C ASN A 28 1.18 4.57 -4.93
N THR A 29 1.50 4.29 -6.19
CA THR A 29 1.54 2.94 -6.75
C THR A 29 2.89 2.71 -7.42
N ALA A 30 3.46 1.53 -7.24
CA ALA A 30 4.66 1.06 -7.92
C ALA A 30 4.41 -0.30 -8.55
N THR A 31 4.97 -0.51 -9.74
CA THR A 31 4.92 -1.79 -10.45
C THR A 31 6.31 -2.16 -10.92
N THR A 32 6.67 -3.44 -10.77
CA THR A 32 7.88 -4.04 -11.38
C THR A 32 7.51 -5.30 -12.11
N ALA A 33 8.30 -5.66 -13.12
CA ALA A 33 8.09 -6.84 -13.94
C ALA A 33 9.40 -7.57 -14.19
N ILE A 34 9.31 -8.90 -14.42
CA ILE A 34 10.40 -9.73 -14.92
C ILE A 34 9.86 -10.62 -16.04
N PRO A 35 10.52 -10.67 -17.23
CA PRO A 35 10.07 -11.51 -18.33
C PRO A 35 10.28 -12.99 -17.97
N VAL A 36 9.25 -13.79 -18.27
CA VAL A 36 9.29 -15.26 -18.27
C VAL A 36 9.70 -15.74 -19.67
N ASP A 37 9.09 -15.14 -20.70
CA ASP A 37 9.33 -15.37 -22.11
C ASP A 37 9.03 -14.07 -22.88
N PRO A 38 9.18 -14.01 -24.22
CA PRO A 38 8.95 -12.80 -25.01
C PRO A 38 7.52 -12.21 -24.92
N ALA A 39 6.53 -13.00 -24.47
CA ALA A 39 5.13 -12.62 -24.44
C ALA A 39 4.54 -12.57 -23.02
N THR A 40 5.27 -13.08 -22.01
CA THR A 40 4.75 -13.26 -20.63
C THR A 40 5.69 -12.63 -19.62
N ASN A 41 5.14 -11.85 -18.68
CA ASN A 41 5.87 -11.28 -17.55
C ASN A 41 5.25 -11.72 -16.22
N ILE A 42 6.08 -11.82 -15.18
CA ILE A 42 5.60 -11.79 -13.80
C ILE A 42 5.63 -10.34 -13.35
N GLU A 43 4.50 -9.84 -12.86
CA GLU A 43 4.38 -8.48 -12.35
C GLU A 43 4.14 -8.47 -10.84
N MET A 44 4.69 -7.44 -10.17
CA MET A 44 4.47 -7.15 -8.76
C MET A 44 3.99 -5.71 -8.65
N HIS A 45 2.79 -5.53 -8.08
CA HIS A 45 2.15 -4.23 -7.86
C HIS A 45 2.08 -3.94 -6.37
N VAL A 46 2.33 -2.68 -6.00
CA VAL A 46 2.25 -2.18 -4.63
C VAL A 46 1.55 -0.84 -4.64
N THR A 47 0.58 -0.67 -3.75
CA THR A 47 -0.07 0.63 -3.49
C THR A 47 0.10 0.98 -2.02
N ALA A 48 0.37 2.24 -1.72
CA ALA A 48 0.43 2.79 -0.38
C ALA A 48 -0.40 4.06 -0.26
N ASN A 49 -1.10 4.21 0.87
CA ASN A 49 -1.95 5.36 1.17
C ASN A 49 -1.92 5.65 2.67
N CYS A 50 -1.79 6.93 3.09
CA CYS A 50 -1.85 7.34 4.49
C CYS A 50 -3.00 8.32 4.73
N VAL A 51 -3.78 8.08 5.79
CA VAL A 51 -4.97 8.86 6.16
C VAL A 51 -4.70 9.56 7.50
N SER A 52 -4.56 10.89 7.48
CA SER A 52 -4.25 11.69 8.67
C SER A 52 -5.33 11.60 9.74
N ALA A 53 -6.61 11.60 9.35
CA ALA A 53 -7.72 11.50 10.32
C ALA A 53 -7.70 10.19 11.14
N GLU A 54 -7.06 9.14 10.59
CA GLU A 54 -6.96 7.83 11.24
C GLU A 54 -5.57 7.57 11.84
N ASN A 55 -4.59 8.46 11.59
CA ASN A 55 -3.17 8.26 11.91
C ASN A 55 -2.63 6.92 11.38
N ARG A 56 -3.10 6.49 10.21
CA ARG A 56 -2.90 5.13 9.69
C ARG A 56 -2.50 5.15 8.22
N CYS A 57 -1.59 4.26 7.88
CA CYS A 57 -1.22 3.96 6.50
C CYS A 57 -1.75 2.58 6.10
N TYR A 58 -2.16 2.46 4.86
CA TYR A 58 -2.65 1.24 4.22
C TYR A 58 -1.72 0.85 3.09
N PHE A 59 -1.65 -0.43 2.82
CA PHE A 59 -0.92 -0.96 1.67
C PHE A 59 -1.68 -2.12 1.05
N ASP A 60 -1.55 -2.25 -0.27
CA ASP A 60 -2.03 -3.38 -1.05
C ASP A 60 -0.90 -3.88 -1.93
N THR A 61 -0.85 -5.18 -2.13
CA THR A 61 0.10 -5.84 -3.02
C THR A 61 -0.62 -6.88 -3.87
N THR A 62 -0.24 -6.97 -5.14
CA THR A 62 -0.78 -7.98 -6.07
C THR A 62 0.34 -8.51 -6.94
N ALA A 63 0.42 -9.82 -7.09
CA ALA A 63 1.29 -10.46 -8.07
C ALA A 63 0.47 -11.21 -9.13
N ASN A 64 0.88 -11.14 -10.39
CA ASN A 64 0.21 -11.81 -11.50
C ASN A 64 1.18 -12.17 -12.63
N LEU A 65 0.73 -13.03 -13.55
CA LEU A 65 1.28 -13.15 -14.88
C LEU A 65 0.56 -12.14 -15.79
N THR A 66 1.30 -11.44 -16.63
CA THR A 66 0.76 -10.61 -17.73
C THR A 66 1.08 -11.30 -19.04
N THR A 67 0.04 -11.68 -19.79
CA THR A 67 0.09 -12.37 -21.07
C THR A 67 -0.50 -11.47 -22.17
N PRO A 68 -0.40 -11.81 -23.47
CA PRO A 68 -1.08 -11.07 -24.54
C PRO A 68 -2.61 -10.96 -24.36
N ASP A 69 -3.22 -11.92 -23.65
CA ASP A 69 -4.66 -11.92 -23.35
C ASP A 69 -5.01 -11.12 -22.08
N GLY A 70 -4.01 -10.56 -21.40
CA GLY A 70 -4.16 -9.75 -20.20
C GLY A 70 -3.59 -10.40 -18.93
N PRO A 71 -3.83 -9.77 -17.77
CA PRO A 71 -3.35 -10.29 -16.49
C PRO A 71 -4.11 -11.54 -16.06
N THR A 72 -3.36 -12.54 -15.56
CA THR A 72 -3.90 -13.81 -15.05
C THR A 72 -3.15 -14.24 -13.79
N GLY A 73 -3.71 -15.21 -13.06
CA GLY A 73 -3.03 -15.83 -11.93
C GLY A 73 -1.93 -16.81 -12.36
N PHE A 74 -1.44 -17.60 -11.43
CA PHE A 74 -0.33 -18.53 -11.69
C PHE A 74 -0.84 -19.97 -11.91
N PRO A 75 -0.09 -20.81 -12.67
CA PRO A 75 -0.41 -22.23 -12.89
C PRO A 75 -0.58 -23.02 -11.59
N GLY A 76 -1.37 -24.11 -11.62
CA GLY A 76 -1.74 -24.89 -10.44
C GLY A 76 -0.57 -25.54 -9.70
N ASP A 77 0.55 -25.80 -10.37
CA ASP A 77 1.79 -26.36 -9.81
C ASP A 77 2.75 -25.31 -9.22
N THR A 78 2.32 -24.06 -9.15
CA THR A 78 3.14 -22.95 -8.65
C THR A 78 3.46 -23.10 -7.17
N TRP A 79 4.73 -22.92 -6.84
CA TRP A 79 5.16 -22.47 -5.52
C TRP A 79 5.59 -21.01 -5.63
N ALA A 80 5.14 -20.16 -4.70
CA ALA A 80 5.57 -18.77 -4.70
C ALA A 80 5.85 -18.27 -3.28
N ARG A 81 6.79 -17.32 -3.17
CA ARG A 81 7.09 -16.62 -1.92
C ARG A 81 7.11 -15.12 -2.15
N GLN A 82 6.16 -14.43 -1.56
CA GLN A 82 6.11 -12.98 -1.53
C GLN A 82 6.75 -12.46 -0.24
N THR A 83 7.52 -11.39 -0.37
CA THR A 83 8.07 -10.65 0.78
C THR A 83 7.59 -9.22 0.69
N ILE A 84 6.90 -8.75 1.73
CA ILE A 84 6.43 -7.38 1.85
C ILE A 84 7.22 -6.73 2.99
N THR A 85 7.80 -5.55 2.74
CA THR A 85 8.53 -4.76 3.75
C THR A 85 7.82 -3.43 3.93
N ILE A 86 7.49 -3.10 5.18
CA ILE A 86 6.86 -1.85 5.57
C ILE A 86 7.81 -1.10 6.48
N ARG A 87 8.05 0.18 6.19
CA ARG A 87 8.96 1.01 6.99
C ARG A 87 8.61 2.49 6.90
N SER A 88 9.17 3.26 7.82
CA SER A 88 9.18 4.73 7.76
C SER A 88 10.49 5.25 7.16
N SER A 89 10.48 6.51 6.71
CA SER A 89 11.68 7.26 6.36
C SER A 89 12.54 7.61 7.58
N SER A 90 11.94 7.71 8.76
CA SER A 90 12.62 7.96 10.03
C SER A 90 12.92 6.65 10.76
N ARG A 91 14.15 6.52 11.30
CA ARG A 91 14.54 5.38 12.16
C ARG A 91 13.90 5.42 13.54
N ASP A 92 13.42 6.58 13.96
CA ASP A 92 12.76 6.77 15.25
C ASP A 92 11.26 6.45 15.19
N VAL A 93 10.78 5.99 14.05
CA VAL A 93 9.38 5.60 13.81
C VAL A 93 9.30 4.11 13.49
N TRP A 94 8.66 3.36 14.36
CA TRP A 94 8.36 1.94 14.16
C TRP A 94 6.97 1.73 13.57
N GLN A 95 6.64 0.51 13.14
CA GLN A 95 5.39 0.19 12.46
C GLN A 95 4.56 -0.77 13.30
N GLU A 96 3.34 -0.35 13.66
CA GLU A 96 2.32 -1.24 14.21
C GLU A 96 1.44 -1.75 13.08
N ALA A 97 1.82 -2.88 12.50
CA ALA A 97 1.18 -3.41 11.31
C ALA A 97 0.29 -4.62 11.59
N SER A 98 -0.77 -4.73 10.78
CA SER A 98 -1.56 -5.94 10.57
C SER A 98 -1.76 -6.18 9.07
N TYR A 99 -2.08 -7.42 8.67
CA TYR A 99 -2.24 -7.77 7.25
C TYR A 99 -3.24 -8.89 7.05
N SER A 100 -3.72 -9.06 5.83
CA SER A 100 -4.47 -10.23 5.36
C SER A 100 -3.75 -10.86 4.17
N ALA A 101 -3.61 -12.17 4.16
CA ALA A 101 -3.01 -12.90 3.06
C ALA A 101 -3.63 -14.32 2.95
N PRO A 102 -4.35 -14.62 1.85
CA PRO A 102 -4.83 -13.71 0.81
C PRO A 102 -5.70 -12.56 1.36
N SER A 103 -5.81 -11.49 0.55
CA SER A 103 -6.68 -10.35 0.87
C SER A 103 -8.12 -10.83 1.13
N GLY A 104 -8.78 -10.23 2.14
CA GLY A 104 -10.12 -10.63 2.59
C GLY A 104 -10.16 -11.67 3.71
N ASN A 105 -9.04 -12.29 4.06
CA ASN A 105 -8.93 -13.11 5.27
C ASN A 105 -8.89 -12.24 6.55
N PRO A 106 -9.13 -12.84 7.73
CA PRO A 106 -8.94 -12.12 8.99
C PRO A 106 -7.56 -11.47 9.12
N ARG A 107 -7.51 -10.31 9.78
CA ARG A 107 -6.25 -9.60 10.03
C ARG A 107 -5.33 -10.39 10.94
N GLU A 108 -4.06 -10.47 10.55
CA GLU A 108 -2.99 -11.17 11.27
C GLU A 108 -1.91 -10.19 11.75
N VAL A 109 -1.34 -10.48 12.89
CA VAL A 109 -0.24 -9.69 13.50
C VAL A 109 1.03 -10.50 13.74
N LYS A 110 0.96 -11.82 13.52
CA LYS A 110 2.11 -12.75 13.70
C LYS A 110 2.33 -13.63 12.49
N GLY A 111 1.29 -14.29 12.04
CA GLY A 111 1.30 -15.22 10.94
C GLY A 111 0.09 -16.14 10.98
N ALA A 112 -0.24 -16.73 9.83
CA ALA A 112 -1.39 -17.59 9.67
C ALA A 112 -1.15 -18.68 8.62
N ASN A 113 -2.06 -19.63 8.60
CA ASN A 113 -2.13 -20.67 7.58
C ASN A 113 -3.58 -20.75 7.08
N HIS A 114 -3.83 -20.26 5.88
CA HIS A 114 -5.13 -20.21 5.24
C HIS A 114 -5.04 -20.83 3.84
N GLU A 115 -5.85 -21.84 3.53
CA GLU A 115 -6.01 -22.39 2.17
C GLU A 115 -4.69 -22.63 1.42
N ASN A 116 -3.74 -23.31 2.07
CA ASN A 116 -2.38 -23.54 1.55
C ASN A 116 -1.58 -22.24 1.31
N VAL A 117 -1.88 -21.20 2.06
CA VAL A 117 -1.04 -20.00 2.17
C VAL A 117 -0.53 -19.90 3.60
N LEU A 118 0.79 -19.96 3.75
CA LEU A 118 1.47 -19.79 5.02
C LEU A 118 2.08 -18.40 5.07
N SER A 119 1.74 -17.62 6.09
CA SER A 119 2.32 -16.30 6.28
C SER A 119 2.98 -16.14 7.64
N LYS A 120 3.97 -15.25 7.73
CA LYS A 120 4.67 -14.85 8.96
C LYS A 120 4.99 -13.37 8.91
N MET A 121 4.86 -12.71 10.06
CA MET A 121 5.30 -11.33 10.23
C MET A 121 6.47 -11.26 11.21
N TYR A 122 7.49 -10.52 10.83
CA TYR A 122 8.67 -10.22 11.64
C TYR A 122 8.74 -8.71 11.88
N LYS A 123 8.84 -8.30 13.14
CA LYS A 123 8.98 -6.90 13.54
C LYS A 123 10.41 -6.62 13.97
N ALA A 124 11.04 -5.64 13.31
CA ALA A 124 12.31 -5.05 13.72
C ALA A 124 12.07 -3.60 14.18
N ILE A 125 13.10 -2.94 14.68
CA ILE A 125 12.99 -1.59 15.27
C ILE A 125 12.39 -0.58 14.28
N ASN A 126 12.74 -0.65 13.00
CA ASN A 126 12.36 0.35 12.00
C ASN A 126 11.65 -0.23 10.77
N ASN A 127 11.39 -1.53 10.74
CA ASN A 127 10.66 -2.17 9.66
C ASN A 127 9.84 -3.36 10.14
N VAL A 128 8.82 -3.69 9.36
CA VAL A 128 8.06 -4.94 9.45
C VAL A 128 8.25 -5.68 8.16
N GLU A 129 8.58 -6.97 8.24
CA GLU A 129 8.62 -7.87 7.09
C GLU A 129 7.50 -8.91 7.20
N ILE A 130 6.72 -9.05 6.13
CA ILE A 130 5.70 -10.08 6.00
C ILE A 130 6.16 -11.04 4.90
N SER A 131 6.33 -12.31 5.25
CA SER A 131 6.67 -13.38 4.31
C SER A 131 5.44 -14.25 4.10
N ILE A 132 5.02 -14.39 2.84
CA ILE A 132 3.84 -15.17 2.44
C ILE A 132 4.30 -16.25 1.47
N THR A 133 4.03 -17.51 1.80
CA THR A 133 4.32 -18.67 0.93
C THR A 133 3.00 -19.25 0.43
N TYR A 134 2.88 -19.35 -0.88
CA TYR A 134 1.75 -19.92 -1.60
C TYR A 134 2.12 -21.33 -2.06
N PHE A 135 1.33 -22.31 -1.68
CA PHE A 135 1.44 -23.71 -2.12
C PHE A 135 0.31 -24.00 -3.11
N GLY A 136 0.64 -23.99 -4.39
CA GLY A 136 -0.29 -24.04 -5.52
C GLY A 136 -0.58 -22.67 -6.14
N GLY A 137 -0.89 -22.69 -7.44
CA GLY A 137 -1.33 -21.52 -8.19
C GLY A 137 -2.79 -21.15 -7.93
N GLY A 138 -3.41 -20.49 -8.89
CA GLY A 138 -4.81 -20.06 -8.80
C GLY A 138 -5.03 -18.66 -9.40
N PRO A 139 -6.21 -18.09 -9.22
CA PRO A 139 -6.56 -16.76 -9.73
C PRO A 139 -5.74 -15.65 -9.05
N ILE A 140 -5.76 -14.44 -9.63
CA ILE A 140 -4.98 -13.28 -9.14
C ILE A 140 -5.32 -12.95 -7.67
N GLU A 141 -6.57 -13.11 -7.28
CA GLU A 141 -7.07 -12.82 -5.93
C GLU A 141 -6.32 -13.58 -4.85
N ARG A 142 -5.84 -14.79 -5.17
CA ARG A 142 -5.02 -15.59 -4.26
C ARG A 142 -3.68 -14.94 -3.92
N PHE A 143 -3.13 -14.15 -4.84
CA PHE A 143 -1.82 -13.50 -4.73
C PHE A 143 -1.92 -12.02 -4.36
N LYS A 144 -3.04 -11.63 -3.77
CA LYS A 144 -3.26 -10.32 -3.16
C LYS A 144 -3.03 -10.38 -1.67
N ALA A 145 -2.32 -9.39 -1.15
CA ALA A 145 -2.25 -9.17 0.29
C ALA A 145 -2.45 -7.68 0.57
N ASP A 146 -3.20 -7.39 1.61
CA ASP A 146 -3.45 -6.03 2.06
C ASP A 146 -3.14 -5.89 3.55
N GLY A 147 -2.93 -4.66 3.97
CA GLY A 147 -2.64 -4.40 5.36
C GLY A 147 -2.72 -2.93 5.73
N ASP A 148 -2.52 -2.71 7.01
CA ASP A 148 -2.44 -1.39 7.59
C ASP A 148 -1.30 -1.28 8.60
N SER A 149 -0.90 -0.05 8.90
CA SER A 149 0.08 0.23 9.95
C SER A 149 -0.16 1.60 10.58
N VAL A 150 0.09 1.69 11.87
CA VAL A 150 0.22 2.97 12.58
C VAL A 150 1.71 3.25 12.75
N PRO A 151 2.28 4.22 11.98
CA PRO A 151 3.63 4.70 12.23
C PRO A 151 3.70 5.34 13.63
N THR A 152 4.54 4.83 14.50
CA THR A 152 4.57 5.21 15.92
C THR A 152 5.96 5.70 16.29
N ASP A 153 6.02 6.88 16.90
CA ASP A 153 7.23 7.48 17.39
C ASP A 153 7.78 6.68 18.57
N TRP A 154 9.05 6.29 18.50
CA TRP A 154 9.69 5.42 19.49
C TRP A 154 9.83 6.06 20.88
N ALA A 155 10.09 7.37 20.93
CA ALA A 155 10.32 8.07 22.20
C ALA A 155 9.02 8.36 22.96
N THR A 156 7.93 8.62 22.21
CA THR A 156 6.66 9.08 22.80
C THR A 156 5.57 8.01 22.80
N GLY A 157 5.70 6.96 21.99
CA GLY A 157 4.68 5.94 21.79
C GLY A 157 3.41 6.48 21.11
N ARG A 158 3.47 7.64 20.46
CA ARG A 158 2.34 8.27 19.78
C ARG A 158 2.45 8.10 18.27
N PRO A 159 1.32 8.15 17.53
CA PRO A 159 1.35 8.17 16.07
C PRO A 159 2.21 9.32 15.55
N ASN A 160 3.03 9.03 14.55
CA ASN A 160 3.88 9.99 13.85
C ASN A 160 3.41 10.11 12.41
N THR A 161 2.84 11.28 12.06
CA THR A 161 2.34 11.57 10.72
C THR A 161 3.31 12.41 9.88
N GLN A 162 4.53 12.70 10.37
CA GLN A 162 5.51 13.53 9.69
C GLN A 162 6.47 12.73 8.82
N ALA A 163 6.70 11.48 9.16
CA ALA A 163 7.61 10.61 8.42
C ALA A 163 6.89 9.95 7.24
N ALA A 164 7.57 9.88 6.09
CA ALA A 164 7.04 9.15 4.95
C ALA A 164 6.95 7.65 5.24
N PHE A 165 5.91 7.01 4.69
CA PHE A 165 5.65 5.59 4.76
C PHE A 165 6.05 4.92 3.46
N PHE A 166 6.67 3.74 3.56
CA PHE A 166 7.06 2.90 2.43
C PHE A 166 6.44 1.51 2.57
N ALA A 167 5.82 1.05 1.51
CA ALA A 167 5.47 -0.35 1.31
C ALA A 167 6.23 -0.87 0.09
N CYS A 168 7.01 -1.92 0.27
CA CYS A 168 7.80 -2.55 -0.77
C CYS A 168 7.45 -4.02 -0.87
N SER A 169 7.37 -4.59 -2.06
CA SER A 169 7.14 -6.02 -2.25
C SER A 169 7.90 -6.60 -3.43
N GLN A 170 8.24 -7.87 -3.32
CA GLN A 170 8.76 -8.71 -4.39
C GLN A 170 8.17 -10.11 -4.26
N ILE A 171 8.14 -10.87 -5.34
CA ILE A 171 7.69 -12.26 -5.34
C ILE A 171 8.68 -13.15 -6.08
N GLN A 172 9.03 -14.28 -5.46
CA GLN A 172 9.67 -15.41 -6.15
C GLN A 172 8.58 -16.38 -6.57
N VAL A 173 8.67 -16.86 -7.81
CA VAL A 173 7.70 -17.80 -8.38
C VAL A 173 8.43 -18.98 -9.02
N VAL A 174 7.99 -20.19 -8.72
CA VAL A 174 8.52 -21.45 -9.24
C VAL A 174 7.40 -22.29 -9.81
N TYR A 175 7.42 -22.58 -11.10
CA TYR A 175 6.49 -23.50 -11.79
C TYR A 175 7.07 -23.91 -13.15
N GLY A 176 6.76 -25.08 -13.65
CA GLY A 176 7.05 -25.50 -15.04
C GLY A 176 8.48 -25.24 -15.51
N GLY A 177 9.50 -25.32 -14.64
CA GLY A 177 10.90 -25.02 -14.95
C GLY A 177 11.26 -23.52 -14.79
N VAL A 178 10.30 -22.65 -14.52
CA VAL A 178 10.52 -21.22 -14.18
C VAL A 178 10.96 -21.12 -12.72
N ASN A 179 11.96 -20.31 -12.42
CA ASN A 179 12.33 -19.88 -11.07
C ASN A 179 12.85 -18.45 -11.15
N LEU A 180 11.96 -17.49 -10.94
CA LEU A 180 12.22 -16.07 -11.11
C LEU A 180 11.77 -15.29 -9.88
N THR A 181 12.49 -14.20 -9.60
CA THR A 181 12.13 -13.24 -8.55
C THR A 181 11.98 -11.86 -9.20
N THR A 182 10.85 -11.20 -8.98
CA THR A 182 10.64 -9.83 -9.49
C THR A 182 11.62 -8.87 -8.82
N PRO A 183 12.02 -7.78 -9.50
CA PRO A 183 12.57 -6.63 -8.80
C PRO A 183 11.59 -6.15 -7.72
N THR A 184 12.11 -5.50 -6.67
CA THR A 184 11.26 -4.96 -5.61
C THR A 184 10.48 -3.74 -6.10
N ALA A 185 9.16 -3.77 -6.02
CA ALA A 185 8.28 -2.62 -6.21
C ALA A 185 8.14 -1.88 -4.88
N CYS A 186 8.37 -0.56 -4.84
CA CYS A 186 8.26 0.26 -3.63
C CYS A 186 7.34 1.46 -3.87
N ALA A 187 6.22 1.52 -3.18
CA ALA A 187 5.35 2.69 -3.10
C ALA A 187 5.70 3.51 -1.86
N GLN A 188 5.82 4.83 -2.03
CA GLN A 188 6.07 5.78 -0.96
C GLN A 188 4.91 6.76 -0.87
N THR A 189 4.45 7.06 0.34
CA THR A 189 3.40 8.05 0.59
C THR A 189 3.67 8.84 1.86
N THR A 190 2.98 9.97 2.01
CA THR A 190 3.00 10.82 3.22
C THR A 190 1.58 11.03 3.71
N PHE A 191 1.43 11.43 4.95
CA PHE A 191 0.14 11.90 5.48
C PHE A 191 -0.21 13.27 4.87
N ASN A 192 -1.49 13.50 4.63
CA ASN A 192 -2.05 14.76 4.15
C ASN A 192 -2.76 15.50 5.29
#